data_08205bf3085605515e57bc7ab4781274
#
_entry.id   08205bf3085605515e57bc7ab4781274
#
_cell.length_a   1.000
_cell.length_b   1.000
_cell.length_c   1.000
_cell.angle_alpha   90.00
_cell.angle_beta   90.00
_cell.angle_gamma   90.00
#
_symmetry.space_group_name_H-M   'P 1'
#
loop_
_entity.id
_entity.type
_entity.pdbx_description
1 polymer ?
#
loop_
_entity_poly.entity_id
_entity_poly.type
_entity_poly.pdbx_seq_one_letter_code
_entity_poly.pdbx_strand_id
1 'polypeptide(L)'
;MKNFGKMIKGILRIWFFYLIVCLVIPPLYHKRADEENRECERALNMAGQERILNIENNVDALVWRLRLIESAKENIVLATFDFRDDNSGQDMMAALLNAADRGVKVQILVDGINGTLYLRGSRNFRELTSHENVEVKLYNPITLIKPWKNNYRMHDKYLIADDFAYILGGRNTDDLFLGNYIDSYNEDRDILVYETVPGEGNSYNQIQDYFKNIWNLSCCRMSGKHEGINGRLREHYQEVREKYPEAFCKINWFEETIETESIELCTNPLDPYNKQPQVWDRMVNKMKEADNVVIQTPYVICNQKMYGDLKAICSKSVKTELIINAVESGANPFGCTDSLNQKKAVRQTGSYVYEYVGTQALHTKTVLAGDTLSIVGSCNLDMRSV
;
A
#
# COMPACT_ATOMS: atom_id res chain seq x y z
N MET A 1 21.06 43.38 19.40
CA MET A 1 21.05 41.90 19.36
C MET A 1 19.84 41.28 20.08
N LYS A 2 19.46 41.66 21.32
CA LYS A 2 18.30 41.07 22.05
C LYS A 2 16.94 41.20 21.30
N ASN A 3 16.69 42.31 20.61
CA ASN A 3 15.44 42.53 19.88
C ASN A 3 15.36 41.71 18.59
N PHE A 4 16.48 41.47 17.93
CA PHE A 4 16.54 40.64 16.71
C PHE A 4 16.23 39.14 17.04
N GLY A 5 16.75 38.65 18.15
CA GLY A 5 16.45 37.30 18.63
C GLY A 5 14.96 37.11 19.04
N LYS A 6 14.32 38.16 19.60
CA LYS A 6 12.88 38.12 19.91
C LYS A 6 12.03 38.10 18.61
N MET A 7 12.42 38.88 17.61
CA MET A 7 11.76 38.93 16.31
C MET A 7 11.84 37.58 15.59
N ILE A 8 13.01 36.94 15.53
CA ILE A 8 13.17 35.62 14.94
C ILE A 8 12.31 34.57 15.66
N LYS A 9 12.29 34.57 17.00
CA LYS A 9 11.42 33.66 17.78
C LYS A 9 9.93 33.90 17.49
N GLY A 10 9.52 35.16 17.29
CA GLY A 10 8.15 35.49 16.88
C GLY A 10 7.80 34.91 15.50
N ILE A 11 8.67 35.13 14.52
CA ILE A 11 8.49 34.59 13.16
C ILE A 11 8.41 33.08 13.16
N LEU A 12 9.31 32.40 13.91
CA LEU A 12 9.29 30.94 14.02
C LEU A 12 8.02 30.40 14.67
N ARG A 13 7.44 31.10 15.67
CA ARG A 13 6.17 30.73 16.29
C ARG A 13 5.00 30.87 15.33
N ILE A 14 4.95 31.98 14.58
CA ILE A 14 3.91 32.21 13.57
C ILE A 14 4.00 31.15 12.46
N TRP A 15 5.21 30.86 12.00
CA TRP A 15 5.45 29.84 10.99
C TRP A 15 5.07 28.42 11.49
N PHE A 16 5.40 28.09 12.73
CA PHE A 16 5.01 26.81 13.36
C PHE A 16 3.49 26.68 13.50
N PHE A 17 2.82 27.77 13.92
CA PHE A 17 1.35 27.79 13.98
C PHE A 17 0.73 27.62 12.58
N TYR A 18 1.27 28.30 11.58
CA TYR A 18 0.87 28.14 10.19
C TYR A 18 1.03 26.69 9.69
N LEU A 19 2.14 26.01 10.05
CA LEU A 19 2.34 24.60 9.74
C LEU A 19 1.24 23.72 10.34
N ILE A 20 0.93 23.93 11.63
CA ILE A 20 -0.11 23.17 12.33
C ILE A 20 -1.46 23.38 11.64
N VAL A 21 -1.83 24.61 11.34
CA VAL A 21 -3.07 24.93 10.65
C VAL A 21 -3.14 24.23 9.28
N CYS A 22 -2.07 24.29 8.50
CA CYS A 22 -2.02 23.66 7.18
C CYS A 22 -2.04 22.12 7.21
N LEU A 23 -1.59 21.50 8.29
CA LEU A 23 -1.60 20.04 8.43
C LEU A 23 -2.91 19.50 9.02
N VAL A 24 -3.58 20.29 9.86
CA VAL A 24 -4.79 19.84 10.58
C VAL A 24 -6.08 20.23 9.86
N ILE A 25 -6.17 21.47 9.36
CA ILE A 25 -7.43 21.98 8.80
C ILE A 25 -7.83 21.32 7.47
N PRO A 26 -6.95 21.14 6.47
CA PRO A 26 -7.36 20.56 5.18
C PRO A 26 -7.95 19.15 5.29
N PRO A 27 -7.43 18.23 6.12
CA PRO A 27 -8.05 16.92 6.33
C PRO A 27 -9.46 16.98 6.92
N LEU A 28 -9.81 18.07 7.64
CA LEU A 28 -11.13 18.22 8.27
C LEU A 28 -12.18 18.78 7.30
N TYR A 29 -11.77 19.44 6.21
CA TYR A 29 -12.63 20.08 5.26
C TYR A 29 -12.46 19.51 3.84
N HIS A 30 -12.90 18.27 3.63
CA HIS A 30 -13.02 17.73 2.28
C HIS A 30 -14.28 18.26 1.61
N LYS A 31 -14.12 19.12 0.58
CA LYS A 31 -15.18 19.33 -0.40
C LYS A 31 -15.26 18.09 -1.29
N ARG A 32 -16.43 17.46 -1.31
CA ARG A 32 -16.77 16.51 -2.36
C ARG A 32 -16.79 17.23 -3.70
N ALA A 33 -16.14 16.67 -4.70
CA ALA A 33 -16.51 16.92 -6.07
C ALA A 33 -17.83 16.21 -6.34
N ASP A 34 -18.72 16.86 -7.08
CA ASP A 34 -20.00 16.27 -7.50
C ASP A 34 -19.75 14.95 -8.26
N GLU A 35 -20.61 13.98 -7.98
CA GLU A 35 -20.54 12.62 -8.50
C GLU A 35 -20.70 12.60 -10.03
N GLU A 36 -19.65 12.38 -10.77
CA GLU A 36 -19.72 11.62 -12.01
C GLU A 36 -19.35 10.17 -11.68
N ASN A 37 -20.36 9.35 -11.52
CA ASN A 37 -20.23 7.89 -11.53
C ASN A 37 -19.70 7.47 -12.90
N ARG A 38 -18.38 7.38 -13.08
CA ARG A 38 -17.81 6.59 -14.16
C ARG A 38 -17.98 5.14 -13.77
N GLU A 39 -18.99 4.50 -14.36
CA GLU A 39 -19.00 3.05 -14.47
C GLU A 39 -17.66 2.65 -15.11
N CYS A 40 -16.81 1.99 -14.32
CA CYS A 40 -15.65 1.33 -14.88
C CYS A 40 -16.22 0.23 -15.78
N GLU A 41 -15.99 0.32 -17.10
CA GLU A 41 -16.41 -0.70 -18.05
C GLU A 41 -15.94 -2.06 -17.53
N ARG A 42 -16.85 -2.99 -17.38
CA ARG A 42 -16.54 -4.39 -17.11
C ARG A 42 -15.76 -4.91 -18.31
N ALA A 43 -14.44 -4.94 -18.20
CA ALA A 43 -13.68 -5.77 -19.10
C ALA A 43 -14.05 -7.22 -18.76
N LEU A 44 -14.56 -7.92 -19.76
CA LEU A 44 -14.91 -9.33 -19.66
C LEU A 44 -13.59 -10.11 -19.67
N ASN A 45 -13.10 -10.49 -18.48
CA ASN A 45 -12.03 -11.47 -18.38
C ASN A 45 -12.59 -12.83 -18.79
N MET A 46 -11.78 -13.60 -19.50
CA MET A 46 -12.04 -15.02 -19.62
C MET A 46 -11.67 -15.70 -18.30
N ALA A 47 -12.57 -16.53 -17.79
CA ALA A 47 -12.31 -17.32 -16.58
C ALA A 47 -10.98 -18.09 -16.72
N GLY A 48 -10.16 -18.07 -15.64
CA GLY A 48 -8.86 -18.75 -15.63
C GLY A 48 -7.71 -18.05 -16.34
N GLN A 49 -7.90 -16.90 -16.95
CA GLN A 49 -6.82 -16.14 -17.59
C GLN A 49 -5.88 -15.52 -16.54
N GLU A 50 -6.43 -14.97 -15.47
CA GLU A 50 -5.71 -14.51 -14.30
C GLU A 50 -5.94 -15.47 -13.13
N ARG A 51 -4.86 -15.87 -12.48
CA ARG A 51 -4.86 -16.82 -11.35
C ARG A 51 -4.26 -16.15 -10.12
N ILE A 52 -4.65 -16.58 -8.92
CA ILE A 52 -4.18 -15.95 -7.69
C ILE A 52 -3.48 -16.92 -6.75
N LEU A 53 -2.55 -16.37 -5.95
CA LEU A 53 -2.08 -16.96 -4.72
C LEU A 53 -2.31 -15.97 -3.58
N ASN A 54 -2.91 -16.43 -2.49
CA ASN A 54 -3.09 -15.65 -1.28
C ASN A 54 -1.84 -15.77 -0.38
N ILE A 55 -1.29 -14.65 0.08
CA ILE A 55 -0.06 -14.58 0.88
C ILE A 55 -0.42 -14.03 2.25
N GLU A 56 -0.38 -14.89 3.29
CA GLU A 56 -0.84 -14.57 4.64
C GLU A 56 0.30 -14.21 5.59
N ASN A 57 1.41 -14.94 5.58
CA ASN A 57 2.50 -14.70 6.53
C ASN A 57 3.63 -13.85 5.93
N ASN A 58 4.43 -13.23 6.82
CA ASN A 58 5.46 -12.28 6.42
C ASN A 58 6.69 -12.93 5.79
N VAL A 59 7.00 -14.19 6.12
CA VAL A 59 8.11 -14.93 5.50
C VAL A 59 7.76 -15.23 4.05
N ASP A 60 6.59 -15.80 3.80
CA ASP A 60 6.11 -16.07 2.45
C ASP A 60 5.99 -14.76 1.65
N ALA A 61 5.57 -13.67 2.30
CA ALA A 61 5.47 -12.37 1.65
C ALA A 61 6.83 -11.87 1.12
N LEU A 62 7.91 -12.09 1.87
CA LEU A 62 9.27 -11.79 1.39
C LEU A 62 9.70 -12.78 0.31
N VAL A 63 9.54 -14.08 0.55
CA VAL A 63 9.94 -15.15 -0.38
C VAL A 63 9.27 -14.97 -1.76
N TRP A 64 7.97 -14.70 -1.81
CA TRP A 64 7.26 -14.49 -3.07
C TRP A 64 7.70 -13.22 -3.79
N ARG A 65 8.06 -12.15 -3.05
CA ARG A 65 8.64 -10.95 -3.67
C ARG A 65 10.03 -11.22 -4.25
N LEU A 66 10.90 -11.89 -3.51
CA LEU A 66 12.23 -12.28 -3.99
C LEU A 66 12.12 -13.19 -5.24
N ARG A 67 11.21 -14.15 -5.22
CA ARG A 67 10.94 -15.06 -6.35
C ARG A 67 10.45 -14.30 -7.59
N LEU A 68 9.55 -13.36 -7.39
CA LEU A 68 9.02 -12.53 -8.48
C LEU A 68 10.13 -11.66 -9.09
N ILE A 69 10.96 -11.02 -8.26
CA ILE A 69 12.12 -10.22 -8.70
C ILE A 69 13.14 -11.09 -9.44
N GLU A 70 13.42 -12.30 -8.95
CA GLU A 70 14.37 -13.22 -9.58
C GLU A 70 13.86 -13.69 -10.96
N SER A 71 12.54 -13.87 -11.10
CA SER A 71 11.92 -14.35 -12.34
C SER A 71 11.84 -13.28 -13.44
N ALA A 72 11.97 -12.01 -13.07
CA ALA A 72 11.88 -10.89 -14.02
C ALA A 72 13.07 -10.85 -15.00
N LYS A 73 12.78 -10.54 -16.26
CA LYS A 73 13.76 -10.47 -17.37
C LYS A 73 13.87 -9.09 -17.99
N GLU A 74 12.81 -8.29 -17.96
CA GLU A 74 12.74 -7.00 -18.65
C GLU A 74 12.48 -5.84 -17.71
N ASN A 75 11.44 -5.93 -16.88
CA ASN A 75 10.96 -4.81 -16.08
C ASN A 75 10.52 -5.24 -14.68
N ILE A 76 10.87 -4.42 -13.69
CA ILE A 76 10.33 -4.49 -12.33
C ILE A 76 9.78 -3.12 -11.95
N VAL A 77 8.57 -3.12 -11.39
CA VAL A 77 7.98 -1.95 -10.74
C VAL A 77 7.74 -2.27 -9.28
N LEU A 78 8.25 -1.46 -8.37
CA LEU A 78 7.93 -1.49 -6.96
C LEU A 78 7.28 -0.16 -6.56
N ALA A 79 6.04 -0.18 -6.09
CA ALA A 79 5.42 0.95 -5.41
C ALA A 79 5.19 0.58 -3.95
N THR A 80 5.59 1.44 -3.03
CA THR A 80 5.42 1.20 -1.59
C THR A 80 5.28 2.51 -0.81
N PHE A 81 4.42 2.49 0.22
CA PHE A 81 4.27 3.64 1.09
C PHE A 81 5.47 3.81 2.01
N ASP A 82 5.94 2.75 2.64
CA ASP A 82 7.12 2.74 3.50
C ASP A 82 8.17 1.79 2.93
N PHE A 83 9.40 2.27 2.82
CA PHE A 83 10.57 1.50 2.44
C PHE A 83 11.70 1.88 3.40
N ARG A 84 12.22 0.91 4.12
CA ARG A 84 13.27 1.16 5.12
C ARG A 84 14.56 0.46 4.77
N ASP A 85 15.66 0.98 5.33
CA ASP A 85 16.99 0.33 5.29
C ASP A 85 17.17 -0.54 6.53
N ASP A 86 16.20 -1.44 6.77
CA ASP A 86 16.22 -2.49 7.78
C ASP A 86 16.50 -3.85 7.12
N ASN A 87 16.40 -4.97 7.83
CA ASN A 87 16.83 -6.26 7.30
C ASN A 87 16.06 -6.65 6.03
N SER A 88 14.74 -6.67 6.08
CA SER A 88 13.92 -7.03 4.91
C SER A 88 14.01 -6.01 3.78
N GLY A 89 14.15 -4.74 4.13
CA GLY A 89 14.39 -3.68 3.14
C GLY A 89 15.74 -3.84 2.45
N GLN A 90 16.78 -4.27 3.15
CA GLN A 90 18.09 -4.60 2.56
C GLN A 90 18.01 -5.83 1.67
N ASP A 91 17.26 -6.86 2.07
CA ASP A 91 17.00 -8.04 1.23
C ASP A 91 16.35 -7.63 -0.10
N MET A 92 15.31 -6.79 -0.02
CA MET A 92 14.64 -6.26 -1.20
C MET A 92 15.56 -5.38 -2.07
N MET A 93 16.35 -4.49 -1.47
CA MET A 93 17.31 -3.67 -2.21
C MET A 93 18.38 -4.52 -2.92
N ALA A 94 18.88 -5.56 -2.24
CA ALA A 94 19.87 -6.48 -2.80
C ALA A 94 19.31 -7.26 -4.00
N ALA A 95 18.08 -7.77 -3.89
CA ALA A 95 17.41 -8.48 -4.98
C ALA A 95 17.14 -7.55 -6.18
N LEU A 96 16.67 -6.33 -5.94
CA LEU A 96 16.42 -5.32 -6.99
C LEU A 96 17.71 -4.89 -7.68
N LEU A 97 18.80 -4.70 -6.93
CA LEU A 97 20.11 -4.38 -7.52
C LEU A 97 20.62 -5.54 -8.37
N ASN A 98 20.49 -6.78 -7.90
CA ASN A 98 20.88 -7.94 -8.69
C ASN A 98 20.04 -8.07 -9.97
N ALA A 99 18.73 -7.80 -9.92
CA ALA A 99 17.90 -7.75 -11.13
C ALA A 99 18.41 -6.68 -12.11
N ALA A 100 18.77 -5.51 -11.61
CA ALA A 100 19.36 -4.44 -12.43
C ALA A 100 20.71 -4.85 -13.05
N ASP A 101 21.57 -5.56 -12.29
CA ASP A 101 22.83 -6.15 -12.78
C ASP A 101 22.60 -7.19 -13.91
N ARG A 102 21.45 -7.88 -13.92
CA ARG A 102 21.03 -8.77 -15.02
C ARG A 102 20.49 -8.02 -16.24
N GLY A 103 20.38 -6.69 -16.19
CA GLY A 103 19.87 -5.84 -17.27
C GLY A 103 18.39 -5.50 -17.16
N VAL A 104 17.70 -5.94 -16.09
CA VAL A 104 16.29 -5.64 -15.83
C VAL A 104 16.12 -4.17 -15.48
N LYS A 105 15.13 -3.49 -16.06
CA LYS A 105 14.77 -2.10 -15.70
C LYS A 105 13.99 -2.09 -14.42
N VAL A 106 14.44 -1.36 -13.42
CA VAL A 106 13.83 -1.28 -12.09
C VAL A 106 13.29 0.12 -11.85
N GLN A 107 12.00 0.24 -11.65
CA GLN A 107 11.33 1.49 -11.32
C GLN A 107 10.72 1.40 -9.91
N ILE A 108 11.11 2.32 -9.03
CA ILE A 108 10.67 2.33 -7.64
C ILE A 108 9.94 3.63 -7.35
N LEU A 109 8.71 3.56 -6.85
CA LEU A 109 7.90 4.69 -6.41
C LEU A 109 7.67 4.58 -4.90
N VAL A 110 8.17 5.54 -4.14
CA VAL A 110 8.02 5.58 -2.67
C VAL A 110 7.27 6.84 -2.27
N ASP A 111 6.45 6.76 -1.21
CA ASP A 111 5.87 7.97 -0.62
C ASP A 111 6.96 8.95 -0.20
N GLY A 112 6.77 10.21 -0.54
CA GLY A 112 7.83 11.21 -0.41
C GLY A 112 8.21 11.59 1.01
N ILE A 113 7.32 11.41 2.01
CA ILE A 113 7.68 11.59 3.42
C ILE A 113 8.58 10.44 3.85
N ASN A 114 8.14 9.20 3.65
CA ASN A 114 8.86 8.01 4.09
C ASN A 114 10.18 7.86 3.34
N GLY A 115 10.20 8.05 2.01
CA GLY A 115 11.43 8.04 1.23
C GLY A 115 12.44 9.09 1.69
N THR A 116 11.97 10.29 2.09
CA THR A 116 12.87 11.33 2.61
C THR A 116 13.42 11.00 3.99
N LEU A 117 12.59 10.44 4.88
CA LEU A 117 12.97 10.16 6.26
C LEU A 117 13.84 8.91 6.39
N TYR A 118 13.52 7.84 5.68
CA TYR A 118 14.15 6.52 5.88
C TYR A 118 15.20 6.16 4.84
N LEU A 119 15.09 6.65 3.60
CA LEU A 119 15.99 6.25 2.52
C LEU A 119 17.08 7.26 2.19
N ARG A 120 16.79 8.56 2.31
CA ARG A 120 17.72 9.62 1.85
C ARG A 120 19.13 9.53 2.45
N GLY A 121 19.27 9.09 3.71
CA GLY A 121 20.54 8.92 4.42
C GLY A 121 21.18 7.54 4.23
N SER A 122 20.45 6.57 3.69
CA SER A 122 20.87 5.18 3.57
C SER A 122 21.99 5.01 2.56
N ARG A 123 23.03 4.26 2.94
CA ARG A 123 24.13 3.88 2.04
C ARG A 123 23.66 2.82 1.04
N ASN A 124 22.86 1.85 1.49
CA ASN A 124 22.32 0.79 0.64
C ASN A 124 21.38 1.36 -0.42
N PHE A 125 20.50 2.29 -0.04
CA PHE A 125 19.65 2.98 -1.01
C PHE A 125 20.44 3.78 -2.04
N ARG A 126 21.53 4.43 -1.62
CA ARG A 126 22.40 5.14 -2.56
C ARG A 126 23.12 4.20 -3.49
N GLU A 127 23.55 3.01 -3.02
CA GLU A 127 24.11 1.97 -3.87
C GLU A 127 23.10 1.50 -4.91
N LEU A 128 21.88 1.17 -4.51
CA LEU A 128 20.79 0.79 -5.41
C LEU A 128 20.53 1.86 -6.48
N THR A 129 20.42 3.13 -6.08
CA THR A 129 20.12 4.25 -7.00
C THR A 129 21.31 4.68 -7.85
N SER A 130 22.52 4.15 -7.60
CA SER A 130 23.70 4.39 -8.45
C SER A 130 23.66 3.59 -9.75
N HIS A 131 22.90 2.51 -9.79
CA HIS A 131 22.80 1.64 -10.97
C HIS A 131 22.03 2.32 -12.10
N GLU A 132 22.50 2.19 -13.35
CA GLU A 132 21.90 2.87 -14.51
C GLU A 132 20.48 2.40 -14.81
N ASN A 133 20.19 1.10 -14.58
CA ASN A 133 18.89 0.48 -14.78
C ASN A 133 17.90 0.71 -13.63
N VAL A 134 18.27 1.48 -12.60
CA VAL A 134 17.40 1.79 -11.46
C VAL A 134 16.94 3.22 -11.50
N GLU A 135 15.64 3.43 -11.49
CA GLU A 135 15.00 4.73 -11.37
C GLU A 135 14.12 4.78 -10.13
N VAL A 136 14.28 5.80 -9.30
CA VAL A 136 13.47 6.00 -8.11
C VAL A 136 12.78 7.35 -8.15
N LYS A 137 11.47 7.37 -7.95
CA LYS A 137 10.70 8.60 -7.74
C LYS A 137 10.09 8.63 -6.34
N LEU A 138 10.02 9.83 -5.79
CA LEU A 138 9.32 10.12 -4.54
C LEU A 138 7.99 10.79 -4.88
N TYR A 139 6.88 10.18 -4.41
CA TYR A 139 5.55 10.77 -4.56
C TYR A 139 5.36 11.91 -3.58
N ASN A 140 5.14 13.11 -4.08
CA ASN A 140 4.87 14.31 -3.30
C ASN A 140 5.85 14.52 -2.11
N PRO A 141 7.15 14.76 -2.38
CA PRO A 141 8.15 14.99 -1.34
C PRO A 141 7.78 16.12 -0.40
N ILE A 142 8.34 16.12 0.82
CA ILE A 142 8.08 17.13 1.85
C ILE A 142 8.32 18.53 1.30
N THR A 143 7.36 19.41 1.48
CA THR A 143 7.47 20.84 1.16
C THR A 143 7.16 21.69 2.38
N LEU A 144 8.08 22.62 2.70
CA LEU A 144 7.90 23.59 3.78
C LEU A 144 7.21 24.87 3.30
N ILE A 145 7.23 25.11 1.97
CA ILE A 145 6.64 26.31 1.36
C ILE A 145 5.12 26.14 1.19
N LYS A 146 4.68 24.92 0.86
CA LYS A 146 3.26 24.56 0.66
C LYS A 146 2.87 23.40 1.57
N PRO A 147 2.88 23.59 2.90
CA PRO A 147 2.79 22.49 3.86
C PRO A 147 1.47 21.71 3.76
N TRP A 148 0.36 22.31 3.28
CA TRP A 148 -0.89 21.59 3.02
C TRP A 148 -0.76 20.48 1.99
N LYS A 149 0.22 20.54 1.08
CA LYS A 149 0.49 19.47 0.12
C LYS A 149 1.01 18.20 0.80
N ASN A 150 1.61 18.31 1.99
CA ASN A 150 2.11 17.15 2.72
C ASN A 150 0.99 16.22 3.22
N ASN A 151 -0.28 16.61 3.12
CA ASN A 151 -1.43 15.75 3.43
C ASN A 151 -1.76 14.75 2.31
N TYR A 152 -1.26 14.96 1.09
CA TYR A 152 -1.51 14.08 -0.03
C TYR A 152 -0.43 13.00 -0.07
N ARG A 153 -0.81 11.76 0.31
CA ARG A 153 0.11 10.62 0.44
C ARG A 153 -0.31 9.51 -0.50
N MET A 154 0.68 8.83 -1.05
CA MET A 154 0.49 7.56 -1.74
C MET A 154 0.50 6.45 -0.69
N HIS A 155 -0.51 5.56 -0.71
CA HIS A 155 -0.57 4.44 0.21
C HIS A 155 -0.52 3.08 -0.50
N ASP A 156 -0.09 3.07 -1.74
CA ASP A 156 0.00 1.89 -2.59
C ASP A 156 1.13 0.96 -2.16
N LYS A 157 0.92 -0.33 -2.37
CA LYS A 157 1.91 -1.38 -2.12
C LYS A 157 1.73 -2.48 -3.14
N TYR A 158 2.55 -2.47 -4.19
CA TYR A 158 2.56 -3.50 -5.21
C TYR A 158 3.96 -3.68 -5.82
N LEU A 159 4.19 -4.89 -6.33
CA LEU A 159 5.38 -5.28 -7.08
C LEU A 159 4.92 -5.93 -8.38
N ILE A 160 5.39 -5.44 -9.52
CA ILE A 160 5.05 -5.99 -10.84
C ILE A 160 6.34 -6.50 -11.49
N ALA A 161 6.30 -7.66 -12.11
CA ALA A 161 7.41 -8.23 -12.88
C ALA A 161 6.97 -8.53 -14.31
N ASP A 162 7.68 -7.97 -15.26
CA ASP A 162 7.46 -8.10 -16.69
C ASP A 162 5.98 -7.92 -17.06
N ASP A 163 5.43 -8.87 -17.82
CA ASP A 163 4.03 -8.91 -18.25
C ASP A 163 3.29 -10.15 -17.73
N PHE A 164 3.86 -10.87 -16.71
CA PHE A 164 3.32 -12.16 -16.31
C PHE A 164 2.77 -12.22 -14.90
N ALA A 165 3.20 -11.36 -13.97
CA ALA A 165 2.69 -11.41 -12.58
C ALA A 165 2.88 -10.12 -11.80
N TYR A 166 2.03 -9.93 -10.79
CA TYR A 166 2.21 -8.88 -9.80
C TYR A 166 1.76 -9.33 -8.40
N ILE A 167 2.29 -8.67 -7.37
CA ILE A 167 1.82 -8.79 -5.97
C ILE A 167 1.21 -7.45 -5.58
N LEU A 168 0.04 -7.46 -4.95
CA LEU A 168 -0.64 -6.29 -4.41
C LEU A 168 -1.25 -6.61 -3.05
N GLY A 169 -1.18 -5.67 -2.09
CA GLY A 169 -1.81 -5.86 -0.78
C GLY A 169 -1.57 -4.74 0.21
N GLY A 170 -1.49 -5.11 1.49
CA GLY A 170 -1.34 -4.16 2.59
C GLY A 170 0.09 -3.96 3.08
N ARG A 171 1.05 -4.83 2.71
CA ARG A 171 2.40 -4.86 3.27
C ARG A 171 3.30 -3.78 2.70
N ASN A 172 3.96 -3.04 3.60
CA ASN A 172 5.09 -2.18 3.26
C ASN A 172 6.38 -2.99 3.06
N THR A 173 7.47 -2.30 2.74
CA THR A 173 8.79 -2.90 2.53
C THR A 173 9.68 -2.59 3.74
N ASP A 174 9.42 -3.26 4.85
CA ASP A 174 10.14 -3.14 6.11
C ASP A 174 9.93 -4.37 7.02
N ASP A 175 10.72 -4.50 8.09
CA ASP A 175 10.72 -5.66 9.00
C ASP A 175 9.38 -5.90 9.72
N LEU A 176 8.50 -4.89 9.80
CA LEU A 176 7.16 -5.06 10.37
C LEU A 176 6.26 -5.93 9.49
N PHE A 177 6.57 -6.07 8.21
CA PHE A 177 5.71 -6.70 7.22
C PHE A 177 6.34 -7.84 6.43
N LEU A 178 7.67 -7.92 6.39
CA LEU A 178 8.39 -8.89 5.55
C LEU A 178 9.42 -9.67 6.38
N GLY A 179 9.46 -10.99 6.15
CA GLY A 179 10.41 -11.88 6.82
C GLY A 179 10.06 -12.14 8.29
N ASN A 180 11.07 -12.57 9.06
CA ASN A 180 10.96 -12.90 10.49
C ASN A 180 12.10 -12.27 11.29
N TYR A 181 12.36 -10.99 11.09
CA TYR A 181 13.49 -10.27 11.67
C TYR A 181 13.22 -9.72 13.06
N ILE A 182 11.95 -9.55 13.43
CA ILE A 182 11.51 -8.96 14.69
C ILE A 182 10.37 -9.75 15.29
N ASP A 183 10.28 -9.76 16.63
CA ASP A 183 9.25 -10.51 17.37
C ASP A 183 7.87 -9.87 17.30
N SER A 184 7.81 -8.53 17.21
CA SER A 184 6.55 -7.77 17.10
C SER A 184 6.38 -7.25 15.67
N TYR A 185 5.46 -7.84 14.94
CA TYR A 185 5.21 -7.53 13.53
C TYR A 185 3.71 -7.33 13.26
N ASN A 186 3.39 -6.95 12.03
CA ASN A 186 2.01 -6.82 11.59
C ASN A 186 1.61 -8.02 10.73
N GLU A 187 0.44 -8.60 11.03
CA GLU A 187 -0.20 -9.57 10.16
C GLU A 187 -0.97 -8.84 9.06
N ASP A 188 -0.67 -9.16 7.81
CA ASP A 188 -1.34 -8.54 6.67
C ASP A 188 -1.57 -9.59 5.57
N ARG A 189 -2.28 -9.19 4.52
CA ARG A 189 -2.61 -10.03 3.38
C ARG A 189 -2.20 -9.36 2.08
N ASP A 190 -1.52 -10.12 1.23
CA ASP A 190 -1.29 -9.77 -0.17
C ASP A 190 -1.87 -10.85 -1.08
N ILE A 191 -2.13 -10.49 -2.31
CA ILE A 191 -2.39 -11.42 -3.39
C ILE A 191 -1.28 -11.32 -4.43
N LEU A 192 -0.83 -12.46 -4.92
CA LEU A 192 -0.08 -12.56 -6.15
C LEU A 192 -1.07 -12.90 -7.26
N VAL A 193 -1.00 -12.17 -8.35
CA VAL A 193 -1.77 -12.46 -9.57
C VAL A 193 -0.80 -12.90 -10.65
N TYR A 194 -1.12 -14.06 -11.24
CA TYR A 194 -0.35 -14.68 -12.33
C TYR A 194 -1.17 -14.69 -13.60
N GLU A 195 -0.57 -14.21 -14.70
CA GLU A 195 -1.13 -14.19 -16.03
C GLU A 195 -0.81 -15.51 -16.75
N THR A 196 -1.83 -16.27 -17.15
CA THR A 196 -1.61 -17.49 -17.93
C THR A 196 -1.19 -17.19 -19.36
N VAL A 197 -1.60 -16.01 -19.86
CA VAL A 197 -1.18 -15.45 -21.16
C VAL A 197 -0.59 -14.07 -20.88
N PRO A 198 0.75 -13.92 -20.90
CA PRO A 198 1.42 -12.68 -20.53
C PRO A 198 0.90 -11.46 -21.27
N GLY A 199 0.61 -10.39 -20.53
CA GLY A 199 0.17 -9.10 -21.06
C GLY A 199 -1.30 -9.02 -21.51
N GLU A 200 -2.08 -10.11 -21.41
CA GLU A 200 -3.49 -10.12 -21.83
C GLU A 200 -4.49 -9.98 -20.67
N GLY A 201 -4.04 -10.16 -19.43
CA GLY A 201 -4.91 -10.06 -18.27
C GLY A 201 -5.45 -8.64 -18.03
N ASN A 202 -6.72 -8.56 -17.63
CA ASN A 202 -7.39 -7.28 -17.43
C ASN A 202 -6.81 -6.51 -16.25
N SER A 203 -6.69 -7.16 -15.08
CA SER A 203 -6.19 -6.49 -13.88
C SER A 203 -4.70 -6.15 -14.01
N TYR A 204 -3.95 -6.96 -14.74
CA TYR A 204 -2.55 -6.68 -15.08
C TYR A 204 -2.44 -5.39 -15.90
N ASN A 205 -3.22 -5.24 -16.97
CA ASN A 205 -3.21 -4.03 -17.79
C ASN A 205 -3.66 -2.80 -16.98
N GLN A 206 -4.66 -2.96 -16.12
CA GLN A 206 -5.14 -1.88 -15.24
C GLN A 206 -4.04 -1.40 -14.26
N ILE A 207 -3.29 -2.32 -13.62
CA ILE A 207 -2.23 -1.92 -12.68
C ILE A 207 -1.02 -1.31 -13.39
N GLN A 208 -0.70 -1.77 -14.58
CA GLN A 208 0.35 -1.18 -15.42
C GLN A 208 0.00 0.25 -15.84
N ASP A 209 -1.22 0.48 -16.29
CA ASP A 209 -1.69 1.81 -16.69
C ASP A 209 -1.81 2.74 -15.49
N TYR A 210 -2.28 2.22 -14.35
CA TYR A 210 -2.28 2.95 -13.09
C TYR A 210 -0.86 3.40 -12.71
N PHE A 211 0.13 2.48 -12.75
CA PHE A 211 1.51 2.84 -12.46
C PHE A 211 2.06 3.88 -13.43
N LYS A 212 1.87 3.72 -14.75
CA LYS A 212 2.31 4.70 -15.74
C LYS A 212 1.75 6.09 -15.46
N ASN A 213 0.47 6.15 -15.11
CA ASN A 213 -0.23 7.40 -14.81
C ASN A 213 0.30 8.06 -13.53
N ILE A 214 0.42 7.32 -12.41
CA ILE A 214 0.95 7.87 -11.16
C ILE A 214 2.42 8.28 -11.28
N TRP A 215 3.24 7.47 -11.97
CA TRP A 215 4.65 7.77 -12.22
C TRP A 215 4.86 9.11 -12.93
N ASN A 216 3.96 9.46 -13.84
CA ASN A 216 4.04 10.67 -14.65
C ASN A 216 3.39 11.90 -14.00
N LEU A 217 2.82 11.78 -12.80
CA LEU A 217 2.27 12.93 -12.09
C LEU A 217 3.35 13.98 -11.80
N SER A 218 2.98 15.25 -11.92
CA SER A 218 3.87 16.37 -11.65
C SER A 218 4.35 16.46 -10.19
N CYS A 219 3.68 15.78 -9.26
CA CYS A 219 4.10 15.68 -7.87
C CYS A 219 5.17 14.59 -7.63
N CYS A 220 5.38 13.66 -8.56
CA CYS A 220 6.44 12.65 -8.48
C CYS A 220 7.77 13.25 -8.91
N ARG A 221 8.77 13.15 -8.05
CA ARG A 221 10.10 13.72 -8.26
C ARG A 221 11.15 12.64 -8.27
N MET A 222 12.06 12.68 -9.27
CA MET A 222 13.23 11.79 -9.27
C MET A 222 14.02 11.95 -7.98
N SER A 223 14.36 10.83 -7.37
CA SER A 223 15.42 10.76 -6.38
C SER A 223 16.76 10.96 -7.09
N GLY A 224 17.68 11.74 -6.50
CA GLY A 224 19.00 11.96 -7.13
C GLY A 224 19.72 10.64 -7.36
N LYS A 225 20.39 10.52 -8.51
CA LYS A 225 21.37 9.44 -8.74
C LYS A 225 22.63 9.70 -7.93
N HIS A 226 23.25 8.64 -7.44
CA HIS A 226 24.51 8.70 -6.71
C HIS A 226 25.57 7.94 -7.52
N GLU A 227 26.77 8.47 -7.62
CA GLU A 227 27.87 7.85 -8.38
C GLU A 227 28.92 7.23 -7.43
N GLY A 228 29.54 6.14 -7.88
CA GLY A 228 30.76 5.58 -7.26
C GLY A 228 30.55 5.01 -5.84
N ILE A 229 29.38 4.53 -5.50
CA ILE A 229 29.11 3.94 -4.18
C ILE A 229 29.38 2.44 -4.22
N ASN A 230 30.50 2.03 -3.59
CA ASN A 230 30.74 0.64 -3.27
C ASN A 230 30.01 0.32 -1.96
N GLY A 231 28.92 -0.44 -2.03
CA GLY A 231 28.17 -0.92 -0.90
C GLY A 231 28.29 -2.42 -0.74
N ARG A 232 27.45 -2.99 0.10
CA ARG A 232 27.42 -4.42 0.43
C ARG A 232 26.22 -5.17 -0.12
N LEU A 233 25.36 -4.52 -0.92
CA LEU A 233 24.10 -5.15 -1.40
C LEU A 233 24.38 -6.39 -2.26
N ARG A 234 25.46 -6.38 -3.07
CA ARG A 234 25.80 -7.57 -3.88
C ARG A 234 26.30 -8.75 -3.04
N GLU A 235 27.04 -8.47 -1.95
CA GLU A 235 27.43 -9.49 -0.97
C GLU A 235 26.18 -9.97 -0.21
N HIS A 236 25.36 -9.04 0.25
CA HIS A 236 24.12 -9.33 0.96
C HIS A 236 23.14 -10.15 0.14
N TYR A 237 23.10 -9.98 -1.19
CA TYR A 237 22.29 -10.83 -2.06
C TYR A 237 22.66 -12.32 -1.96
N GLN A 238 23.95 -12.66 -1.76
CA GLN A 238 24.34 -14.04 -1.55
C GLN A 238 23.84 -14.58 -0.20
N GLU A 239 23.88 -13.75 0.85
CA GLU A 239 23.32 -14.07 2.16
C GLU A 239 21.79 -14.32 2.08
N VAL A 240 21.08 -13.50 1.29
CA VAL A 240 19.64 -13.68 1.01
C VAL A 240 19.36 -15.01 0.31
N ARG A 241 20.17 -15.39 -0.67
CA ARG A 241 20.04 -16.67 -1.38
C ARG A 241 20.25 -17.87 -0.46
N GLU A 242 21.19 -17.76 0.47
CA GLU A 242 21.46 -18.82 1.46
C GLU A 242 20.33 -18.92 2.49
N LYS A 243 19.74 -17.78 2.88
CA LYS A 243 18.69 -17.71 3.89
C LYS A 243 17.32 -18.16 3.36
N TYR A 244 17.00 -17.85 2.11
CA TYR A 244 15.71 -18.12 1.46
C TYR A 244 15.91 -18.89 0.14
N PRO A 245 16.53 -20.09 0.16
CA PRO A 245 16.86 -20.84 -1.07
C PRO A 245 15.61 -21.18 -1.90
N GLU A 246 14.45 -21.34 -1.26
CA GLU A 246 13.16 -21.59 -1.92
C GLU A 246 12.72 -20.45 -2.84
N ALA A 247 13.12 -19.20 -2.56
CA ALA A 247 12.81 -18.07 -3.44
C ALA A 247 13.48 -18.16 -4.81
N PHE A 248 14.57 -18.92 -4.91
CA PHE A 248 15.42 -19.04 -6.10
C PHE A 248 15.27 -20.38 -6.82
N CYS A 249 14.37 -21.24 -6.35
CA CYS A 249 14.02 -22.47 -7.02
C CYS A 249 13.06 -22.22 -8.19
N LYS A 250 13.23 -22.97 -9.27
CA LYS A 250 12.27 -22.97 -10.37
C LYS A 250 10.93 -23.53 -9.91
N ILE A 251 9.86 -22.80 -10.20
CA ILE A 251 8.48 -23.20 -9.87
C ILE A 251 7.61 -23.25 -11.11
N ASN A 252 6.49 -23.92 -10.98
CA ASN A 252 5.40 -23.85 -11.92
C ASN A 252 4.34 -22.87 -11.40
N TRP A 253 4.32 -21.63 -11.90
CA TRP A 253 3.40 -20.59 -11.49
C TRP A 253 1.92 -21.00 -11.57
N PHE A 254 1.60 -21.83 -12.55
CA PHE A 254 0.23 -22.34 -12.73
C PHE A 254 -0.18 -23.28 -11.59
N GLU A 255 0.72 -24.13 -11.10
CA GLU A 255 0.43 -25.06 -10.00
C GLU A 255 0.36 -24.37 -8.64
N GLU A 256 1.10 -23.27 -8.47
CA GLU A 256 1.11 -22.50 -7.22
C GLU A 256 -0.11 -21.58 -7.08
N THR A 257 -0.88 -21.39 -8.12
CA THR A 257 -1.99 -20.42 -8.16
C THR A 257 -3.32 -21.11 -8.42
N ILE A 258 -4.41 -20.52 -7.93
CA ILE A 258 -5.77 -20.98 -8.15
C ILE A 258 -6.48 -20.13 -9.19
N GLU A 259 -7.43 -20.74 -9.89
CA GLU A 259 -8.26 -20.09 -10.90
C GLU A 259 -9.20 -19.06 -10.28
N THR A 260 -9.46 -17.97 -11.02
CA THR A 260 -10.47 -16.95 -10.67
C THR A 260 -11.40 -16.74 -11.85
N GLU A 261 -12.63 -16.31 -11.57
CA GLU A 261 -13.57 -15.92 -12.63
C GLU A 261 -13.17 -14.58 -13.26
N SER A 262 -12.80 -13.61 -12.43
CA SER A 262 -12.32 -12.31 -12.89
C SER A 262 -11.59 -11.56 -11.77
N ILE A 263 -10.61 -10.74 -12.16
CA ILE A 263 -9.92 -9.83 -11.26
C ILE A 263 -10.07 -8.42 -11.81
N GLU A 264 -10.26 -7.46 -10.92
CA GLU A 264 -10.41 -6.07 -11.26
C GLU A 264 -9.64 -5.19 -10.29
N LEU A 265 -8.87 -4.23 -10.80
CA LEU A 265 -8.22 -3.21 -10.01
C LEU A 265 -9.21 -2.06 -9.75
N CYS A 266 -9.42 -1.74 -8.47
CA CYS A 266 -10.21 -0.60 -8.06
C CYS A 266 -9.31 0.47 -7.43
N THR A 267 -9.35 1.69 -7.95
CA THR A 267 -8.50 2.80 -7.49
C THR A 267 -9.31 4.07 -7.23
N ASN A 268 -8.80 4.93 -6.33
CA ASN A 268 -9.26 6.30 -6.23
C ASN A 268 -8.62 7.16 -7.33
N PRO A 269 -9.19 8.35 -7.65
CA PRO A 269 -8.58 9.24 -8.62
C PRO A 269 -7.15 9.60 -8.28
N LEU A 270 -6.28 9.60 -9.29
CA LEU A 270 -4.84 9.88 -9.14
C LEU A 270 -4.53 11.34 -8.83
N ASP A 271 -5.41 12.28 -9.17
CA ASP A 271 -5.20 13.70 -8.87
C ASP A 271 -5.19 13.89 -7.34
N PRO A 272 -4.06 14.31 -6.76
CA PRO A 272 -3.95 14.48 -5.32
C PRO A 272 -4.89 15.57 -4.76
N TYR A 273 -5.46 16.41 -5.65
CA TYR A 273 -6.40 17.47 -5.28
C TYR A 273 -7.87 17.07 -5.49
N ASN A 274 -8.14 15.95 -6.15
CA ASN A 274 -9.47 15.43 -6.41
C ASN A 274 -9.67 14.11 -5.65
N LYS A 275 -10.01 14.20 -4.37
CA LYS A 275 -10.25 13.04 -3.51
C LYS A 275 -11.72 12.60 -3.62
N GLN A 276 -12.01 11.73 -4.57
CA GLN A 276 -13.30 11.04 -4.66
C GLN A 276 -13.17 9.62 -4.10
N PRO A 277 -14.08 9.15 -3.24
CA PRO A 277 -14.01 7.84 -2.60
C PRO A 277 -14.53 6.72 -3.52
N GLN A 278 -14.01 6.61 -4.74
CA GLN A 278 -14.48 5.65 -5.75
C GLN A 278 -14.32 4.21 -5.26
N VAL A 279 -13.20 3.90 -4.61
CA VAL A 279 -12.98 2.56 -4.01
C VAL A 279 -14.06 2.24 -2.99
N TRP A 280 -14.33 3.17 -2.07
CA TRP A 280 -15.34 2.96 -1.04
C TRP A 280 -16.74 2.81 -1.63
N ASP A 281 -17.15 3.69 -2.52
CA ASP A 281 -18.48 3.65 -3.13
C ASP A 281 -18.70 2.34 -3.90
N ARG A 282 -17.66 1.84 -4.58
CA ARG A 282 -17.70 0.56 -5.28
C ARG A 282 -17.78 -0.63 -4.32
N MET A 283 -16.97 -0.63 -3.26
CA MET A 283 -17.04 -1.64 -2.21
C MET A 283 -18.45 -1.69 -1.58
N VAL A 284 -19.03 -0.52 -1.26
CA VAL A 284 -20.38 -0.42 -0.69
C VAL A 284 -21.44 -1.00 -1.62
N ASN A 285 -21.34 -0.75 -2.93
CA ASN A 285 -22.27 -1.32 -3.90
C ASN A 285 -22.18 -2.85 -3.91
N LYS A 286 -20.98 -3.40 -3.91
CA LYS A 286 -20.76 -4.86 -3.85
C LYS A 286 -21.23 -5.49 -2.54
N MET A 287 -20.95 -4.85 -1.41
CA MET A 287 -21.43 -5.30 -0.10
C MET A 287 -22.96 -5.31 -0.01
N LYS A 288 -23.66 -4.39 -0.67
CA LYS A 288 -25.13 -4.35 -0.69
C LYS A 288 -25.78 -5.46 -1.51
N GLU A 289 -25.01 -6.09 -2.40
CA GLU A 289 -25.47 -7.21 -3.25
C GLU A 289 -25.29 -8.57 -2.56
N ALA A 290 -24.53 -8.65 -1.46
CA ALA A 290 -24.21 -9.89 -0.75
C ALA A 290 -25.18 -10.18 0.40
N ASP A 291 -25.27 -11.45 0.80
CA ASP A 291 -26.06 -11.90 1.96
C ASP A 291 -25.30 -11.71 3.29
N ASN A 292 -23.99 -11.78 3.24
CA ASN A 292 -23.11 -11.53 4.38
C ASN A 292 -21.87 -10.77 3.94
N VAL A 293 -21.28 -10.01 4.89
CA VAL A 293 -20.07 -9.21 4.67
C VAL A 293 -19.15 -9.35 5.87
N VAL A 294 -17.88 -9.65 5.62
CA VAL A 294 -16.81 -9.60 6.63
C VAL A 294 -15.79 -8.54 6.20
N ILE A 295 -15.53 -7.57 7.07
CA ILE A 295 -14.53 -6.52 6.86
C ILE A 295 -13.42 -6.69 7.89
N GLN A 296 -12.20 -6.94 7.43
CA GLN A 296 -11.00 -6.89 8.26
C GLN A 296 -10.28 -5.58 8.01
N THR A 297 -9.97 -4.85 9.07
CA THR A 297 -9.23 -3.57 9.00
C THR A 297 -8.51 -3.32 10.33
N PRO A 298 -7.36 -2.63 10.34
CA PRO A 298 -6.65 -2.35 11.60
C PRO A 298 -7.49 -1.59 12.62
N TYR A 299 -8.35 -0.69 12.14
CA TYR A 299 -9.20 0.21 12.95
C TYR A 299 -10.34 0.77 12.08
N VAL A 300 -11.33 1.39 12.74
CA VAL A 300 -12.47 2.04 12.09
C VAL A 300 -12.52 3.52 12.51
N ILE A 301 -12.28 4.43 11.56
CA ILE A 301 -12.30 5.89 11.77
C ILE A 301 -13.11 6.53 10.64
N CYS A 302 -14.40 6.29 10.63
CA CYS A 302 -15.29 6.66 9.54
C CYS A 302 -15.80 8.10 9.66
N ASN A 303 -16.12 8.70 8.52
CA ASN A 303 -16.93 9.91 8.46
C ASN A 303 -18.43 9.56 8.49
N GLN A 304 -19.28 10.57 8.54
CA GLN A 304 -20.75 10.37 8.63
C GLN A 304 -21.34 9.59 7.44
N LYS A 305 -20.78 9.79 6.21
CA LYS A 305 -21.23 9.04 5.03
C LYS A 305 -20.90 7.57 5.18
N MET A 306 -19.67 7.22 5.56
CA MET A 306 -19.24 5.83 5.72
C MET A 306 -20.11 5.10 6.77
N TYR A 307 -20.41 5.76 7.91
CA TYR A 307 -21.36 5.19 8.89
C TYR A 307 -22.76 5.03 8.33
N GLY A 308 -23.23 5.99 7.52
CA GLY A 308 -24.52 5.90 6.83
C GLY A 308 -24.56 4.75 5.83
N ASP A 309 -23.46 4.53 5.08
CA ASP A 309 -23.33 3.44 4.12
C ASP A 309 -23.34 2.07 4.84
N LEU A 310 -22.55 1.91 5.91
CA LEU A 310 -22.57 0.68 6.74
C LEU A 310 -23.96 0.40 7.32
N LYS A 311 -24.63 1.42 7.84
CA LYS A 311 -26.00 1.29 8.34
C LYS A 311 -26.97 0.88 7.23
N ALA A 312 -26.80 1.41 6.02
CA ALA A 312 -27.64 1.06 4.87
C ALA A 312 -27.40 -0.39 4.42
N ILE A 313 -26.18 -0.92 4.51
CA ILE A 313 -25.87 -2.33 4.26
C ILE A 313 -26.59 -3.20 5.30
N CYS A 314 -26.38 -2.94 6.59
CA CYS A 314 -27.01 -3.70 7.67
C CYS A 314 -28.55 -3.66 7.62
N SER A 315 -29.15 -2.52 7.20
CA SER A 315 -30.62 -2.41 7.13
C SER A 315 -31.26 -3.19 5.98
N LYS A 316 -30.47 -3.69 5.03
CA LYS A 316 -30.91 -4.67 4.02
C LYS A 316 -30.89 -6.12 4.51
N SER A 317 -30.72 -6.33 5.81
CA SER A 317 -30.57 -7.65 6.43
C SER A 317 -29.27 -8.38 6.06
N VAL A 318 -28.27 -7.65 5.54
CA VAL A 318 -26.94 -8.18 5.29
C VAL A 318 -26.20 -8.32 6.62
N LYS A 319 -25.84 -9.55 6.99
CA LYS A 319 -25.02 -9.79 8.18
C LYS A 319 -23.64 -9.17 7.96
N THR A 320 -23.30 -8.12 8.69
CA THR A 320 -22.03 -7.40 8.55
C THR A 320 -21.17 -7.57 9.79
N GLU A 321 -19.97 -8.11 9.62
CA GLU A 321 -18.98 -8.37 10.66
C GLU A 321 -17.75 -7.52 10.43
N LEU A 322 -17.31 -6.81 11.46
CA LEU A 322 -16.08 -5.99 11.47
C LEU A 322 -15.07 -6.65 12.39
N ILE A 323 -13.90 -7.01 11.86
CA ILE A 323 -12.79 -7.55 12.63
C ILE A 323 -11.70 -6.47 12.67
N ILE A 324 -11.41 -5.97 13.87
CA ILE A 324 -10.47 -4.87 14.12
C ILE A 324 -9.50 -5.25 15.23
N ASN A 325 -8.37 -4.55 15.37
CA ASN A 325 -7.52 -4.75 16.54
C ASN A 325 -8.24 -4.32 17.83
N ALA A 326 -8.03 -5.10 18.89
CA ALA A 326 -8.12 -4.57 20.24
C ALA A 326 -7.04 -3.49 20.44
N VAL A 327 -7.24 -2.58 21.39
CA VAL A 327 -6.29 -1.45 21.60
C VAL A 327 -4.90 -1.95 21.97
N GLU A 328 -4.85 -2.98 22.82
CA GLU A 328 -3.63 -3.64 23.28
C GLU A 328 -2.85 -4.39 22.18
N SER A 329 -3.54 -4.80 21.11
CA SER A 329 -2.93 -5.54 19.99
C SER A 329 -2.59 -4.65 18.79
N GLY A 330 -3.01 -3.38 18.79
CA GLY A 330 -2.85 -2.50 17.63
C GLY A 330 -1.47 -1.86 17.52
N ALA A 331 -0.81 -2.00 16.38
CA ALA A 331 0.49 -1.38 16.09
C ALA A 331 0.42 0.15 15.93
N ASN A 332 -0.77 0.71 15.66
CA ASN A 332 -0.95 2.15 15.52
C ASN A 332 -1.74 2.71 16.72
N PRO A 333 -1.06 3.22 17.77
CA PRO A 333 -1.73 3.69 18.98
C PRO A 333 -2.69 4.87 18.72
N PHE A 334 -2.38 5.73 17.74
CA PHE A 334 -3.26 6.84 17.38
C PHE A 334 -4.54 6.33 16.68
N GLY A 335 -4.40 5.43 15.71
CA GLY A 335 -5.54 4.83 15.01
C GLY A 335 -6.43 4.01 15.94
N CYS A 336 -5.84 3.19 16.80
CA CYS A 336 -6.58 2.39 17.77
C CYS A 336 -7.31 3.23 18.83
N THR A 337 -6.67 4.30 19.32
CA THR A 337 -7.29 5.22 20.29
C THR A 337 -8.45 6.01 19.66
N ASP A 338 -8.29 6.47 18.41
CA ASP A 338 -9.36 7.19 17.71
C ASP A 338 -10.52 6.25 17.38
N SER A 339 -10.23 5.02 16.97
CA SER A 339 -11.22 3.96 16.77
C SER A 339 -12.05 3.68 18.05
N LEU A 340 -11.41 3.69 19.23
CA LEU A 340 -12.11 3.58 20.53
C LEU A 340 -13.16 4.68 20.71
N ASN A 341 -12.84 5.91 20.38
CA ASN A 341 -13.76 7.04 20.50
C ASN A 341 -14.97 6.88 19.58
N GLN A 342 -14.83 6.06 18.52
CA GLN A 342 -15.87 5.84 17.52
C GLN A 342 -16.72 4.57 17.76
N LYS A 343 -16.41 3.76 18.79
CA LYS A 343 -17.16 2.52 19.11
C LYS A 343 -18.68 2.68 19.15
N LYS A 344 -19.16 3.80 19.68
CA LYS A 344 -20.60 4.09 19.73
C LYS A 344 -21.20 4.25 18.33
N ALA A 345 -20.53 5.00 17.46
CA ALA A 345 -20.99 5.23 16.09
C ALA A 345 -20.96 3.92 15.27
N VAL A 346 -19.90 3.12 15.44
CA VAL A 346 -19.80 1.81 14.78
C VAL A 346 -20.94 0.89 15.21
N ARG A 347 -21.23 0.76 16.50
CA ARG A 347 -22.35 -0.05 17.02
C ARG A 347 -23.71 0.40 16.50
N GLN A 348 -23.89 1.70 16.26
CA GLN A 348 -25.13 2.26 15.73
C GLN A 348 -25.37 1.92 14.25
N THR A 349 -24.40 1.40 13.54
CA THR A 349 -24.56 0.88 12.16
C THR A 349 -25.35 -0.42 12.11
N GLY A 350 -25.34 -1.19 13.19
CA GLY A 350 -25.89 -2.54 13.24
C GLY A 350 -24.88 -3.65 12.94
N SER A 351 -23.60 -3.30 12.69
CA SER A 351 -22.53 -4.27 12.45
C SER A 351 -22.12 -4.99 13.74
N TYR A 352 -21.77 -6.27 13.61
CA TYR A 352 -21.13 -7.05 14.67
C TYR A 352 -19.62 -6.71 14.69
N VAL A 353 -19.10 -6.33 15.84
CA VAL A 353 -17.69 -5.94 15.98
C VAL A 353 -16.93 -6.97 16.79
N TYR A 354 -15.87 -7.52 16.22
CA TYR A 354 -14.95 -8.45 16.85
C TYR A 354 -13.59 -7.74 17.02
N GLU A 355 -13.13 -7.67 18.26
CA GLU A 355 -11.83 -7.12 18.59
C GLU A 355 -10.81 -8.26 18.65
N TYR A 356 -9.84 -8.25 17.73
CA TYR A 356 -8.74 -9.21 17.70
C TYR A 356 -7.77 -8.94 18.84
N VAL A 357 -7.61 -9.93 19.71
CA VAL A 357 -6.65 -9.93 20.82
C VAL A 357 -5.57 -10.95 20.50
N GLY A 358 -4.52 -10.52 19.86
CA GLY A 358 -3.38 -11.34 19.47
C GLY A 358 -2.07 -10.77 19.97
N THR A 359 -0.99 -11.56 19.80
CA THR A 359 0.38 -11.11 20.07
C THR A 359 0.91 -10.19 18.99
N GLN A 360 0.36 -10.30 17.78
CA GLN A 360 0.71 -9.49 16.61
C GLN A 360 -0.45 -8.55 16.27
N ALA A 361 -0.14 -7.45 15.59
CA ALA A 361 -1.16 -6.52 15.17
C ALA A 361 -1.79 -6.94 13.84
N LEU A 362 -3.13 -7.01 13.79
CA LEU A 362 -3.86 -7.19 12.55
C LEU A 362 -3.77 -5.91 11.71
N HIS A 363 -3.22 -6.03 10.49
CA HIS A 363 -3.09 -4.88 9.57
C HIS A 363 -3.79 -5.11 8.22
N THR A 364 -4.42 -6.25 8.02
CA THR A 364 -5.16 -6.60 6.79
C THR A 364 -6.25 -5.59 6.46
N LYS A 365 -6.46 -5.36 5.16
CA LYS A 365 -7.57 -4.59 4.60
C LYS A 365 -8.27 -5.48 3.58
N THR A 366 -9.20 -6.28 4.10
CA THR A 366 -9.92 -7.28 3.31
C THR A 366 -11.40 -7.15 3.52
N VAL A 367 -12.16 -7.27 2.44
CA VAL A 367 -13.62 -7.41 2.48
C VAL A 367 -14.00 -8.70 1.78
N LEU A 368 -14.75 -9.55 2.46
CA LEU A 368 -15.43 -10.69 1.87
C LEU A 368 -16.91 -10.33 1.76
N ALA A 369 -17.47 -10.49 0.57
CA ALA A 369 -18.88 -10.24 0.29
C ALA A 369 -19.52 -11.48 -0.33
N GLY A 370 -20.33 -12.20 0.48
CA GLY A 370 -20.81 -13.54 0.17
C GLY A 370 -19.67 -14.55 0.03
N ASP A 371 -19.92 -15.60 -0.73
CA ASP A 371 -18.95 -16.69 -0.97
C ASP A 371 -18.14 -16.49 -2.27
N THR A 372 -18.40 -15.41 -3.00
CA THR A 372 -17.89 -15.23 -4.37
C THR A 372 -16.95 -14.03 -4.57
N LEU A 373 -16.95 -13.06 -3.64
CA LEU A 373 -16.14 -11.85 -3.81
C LEU A 373 -15.19 -11.64 -2.64
N SER A 374 -13.90 -11.51 -2.96
CA SER A 374 -12.85 -11.07 -2.04
C SER A 374 -12.22 -9.77 -2.56
N ILE A 375 -12.07 -8.78 -1.69
CA ILE A 375 -11.39 -7.52 -1.97
C ILE A 375 -10.19 -7.42 -1.04
N VAL A 376 -8.99 -7.32 -1.61
CA VAL A 376 -7.72 -7.20 -0.88
C VAL A 376 -6.99 -5.94 -1.37
N GLY A 377 -6.40 -5.17 -0.45
CA GLY A 377 -5.66 -3.98 -0.85
C GLY A 377 -5.09 -3.17 0.30
N SER A 378 -4.87 -1.88 0.05
CA SER A 378 -4.24 -0.95 0.99
C SER A 378 -5.22 0.03 1.65
N CYS A 379 -6.52 -0.01 1.31
CA CYS A 379 -7.53 0.95 1.77
C CYS A 379 -8.01 0.61 3.18
N ASN A 380 -7.60 1.39 4.18
CA ASN A 380 -8.14 1.29 5.53
C ASN A 380 -9.59 1.77 5.60
N LEU A 381 -10.34 1.28 6.59
CA LEU A 381 -11.68 1.79 6.89
C LEU A 381 -11.57 3.11 7.68
N ASP A 382 -11.00 4.12 7.03
CA ASP A 382 -10.83 5.44 7.61
C ASP A 382 -11.10 6.57 6.60
N MET A 383 -11.41 7.76 7.12
CA MET A 383 -11.76 8.95 6.32
C MET A 383 -10.59 9.51 5.48
N ARG A 384 -9.37 9.03 5.66
CA ARG A 384 -8.20 9.45 4.88
C ARG A 384 -7.98 8.55 3.67
N SER A 385 -8.39 7.29 3.80
CA SER A 385 -8.33 6.30 2.72
C SER A 385 -9.54 6.40 1.79
N VAL A 386 -10.62 7.05 2.25
CA VAL A 386 -11.93 7.17 1.59
C VAL A 386 -12.25 8.59 1.22
#